data_05ad3db5b65ab1bd190e753e23d04902
#
_entry.id   05ad3db5b65ab1bd190e753e23d04902
#
_cell.length_a   1.000
_cell.length_b   1.000
_cell.length_c   1.000
_cell.angle_alpha   90.00
_cell.angle_beta   90.00
_cell.angle_gamma   90.00
#
_symmetry.space_group_name_H-M   'P 1'
#
loop_
_entity.id
_entity.type
_entity.pdbx_description
1 polymer ?
#
loop_
_entity_poly.entity_id
_entity_poly.type
_entity_poly.pdbx_seq_one_letter_code
_entity_poly.pdbx_strand_id
1 'polypeptide(L)'
;MTSPATGSVPNRAAAGYLVAQAVAVLGWWGAVLASQTVRGWFFPYGGLDPAFVAFLLPDLVLIVGGSLVVARRRLRGDTAPRASGILLGAVGYGTLYTLAWTFLLQAPAGGLVAMAVLAVGTWRACR
;
A
#
# COMPACT_ATOMS: atom_id res chain seq x y z
N MET A 1 -36.58 12.03 19.91
CA MET A 1 -35.58 11.10 20.52
C MET A 1 -34.37 11.05 19.61
N THR A 2 -33.34 11.78 19.92
CA THR A 2 -32.03 11.69 19.22
C THR A 2 -31.31 10.50 19.80
N SER A 3 -31.17 9.42 19.02
CA SER A 3 -30.27 8.31 19.37
C SER A 3 -28.87 8.87 19.60
N PRO A 4 -28.21 8.55 20.71
CA PRO A 4 -26.82 8.95 20.89
C PRO A 4 -26.01 8.32 19.75
N ALA A 5 -25.27 9.15 19.02
CA ALA A 5 -24.30 8.69 18.06
C ALA A 5 -23.33 7.77 18.81
N THR A 6 -23.42 6.47 18.57
CA THR A 6 -22.46 5.49 19.07
C THR A 6 -21.12 5.81 18.41
N GLY A 7 -20.34 6.66 19.07
CA GLY A 7 -18.98 6.95 18.67
C GLY A 7 -18.22 5.62 18.55
N SER A 8 -17.81 5.26 17.36
CA SER A 8 -17.03 4.06 17.17
C SER A 8 -15.69 4.17 17.93
N VAL A 9 -15.27 3.08 18.55
CA VAL A 9 -14.03 3.05 19.33
C VAL A 9 -12.83 3.23 18.39
N PRO A 10 -11.84 4.09 18.75
CA PRO A 10 -10.62 4.25 17.96
C PRO A 10 -9.92 2.92 17.71
N ASN A 11 -9.67 2.59 16.45
CA ASN A 11 -8.95 1.37 16.08
C ASN A 11 -7.45 1.66 15.92
N ARG A 12 -6.73 1.62 17.05
CA ARG A 12 -5.28 1.89 17.10
C ARG A 12 -4.45 0.85 16.37
N ALA A 13 -4.87 -0.42 16.36
CA ALA A 13 -4.15 -1.50 15.68
C ALA A 13 -4.20 -1.31 14.15
N ALA A 14 -5.38 -1.04 13.60
CA ALA A 14 -5.52 -0.72 12.18
C ALA A 14 -4.74 0.53 11.78
N ALA A 15 -4.80 1.59 12.59
CA ALA A 15 -4.04 2.81 12.34
C ALA A 15 -2.53 2.56 12.38
N GLY A 16 -2.04 1.81 13.36
CA GLY A 16 -0.62 1.45 13.48
C GLY A 16 -0.12 0.66 12.28
N TYR A 17 -0.89 -0.33 11.83
CA TYR A 17 -0.57 -1.08 10.61
C TYR A 17 -0.48 -0.15 9.38
N LEU A 18 -1.45 0.75 9.17
CA LEU A 18 -1.48 1.63 8.01
C LEU A 18 -0.33 2.64 8.01
N VAL A 19 0.10 3.13 9.19
CA VAL A 19 1.31 3.96 9.31
C VAL A 19 2.55 3.14 8.97
N ALA A 20 2.68 1.93 9.50
CA ALA A 20 3.80 1.04 9.18
C ALA A 20 3.85 0.70 7.68
N GLN A 21 2.69 0.48 7.05
CA GLN A 21 2.57 0.29 5.61
C GLN A 21 3.09 1.50 4.82
N ALA A 22 2.68 2.72 5.19
CA ALA A 22 3.15 3.94 4.54
C ALA A 22 4.67 4.09 4.64
N VAL A 23 5.24 3.85 5.81
CA VAL A 23 6.70 3.88 6.04
C VAL A 23 7.41 2.79 5.22
N ALA A 24 6.86 1.58 5.18
CA ALA A 24 7.44 0.46 4.41
C ALA A 24 7.46 0.76 2.90
N VAL A 25 6.39 1.33 2.34
CA VAL A 25 6.33 1.71 0.92
C VAL A 25 7.32 2.83 0.60
N LEU A 26 7.43 3.85 1.47
CA LEU A 26 8.44 4.90 1.31
C LEU A 26 9.86 4.34 1.39
N GLY A 27 10.14 3.48 2.36
CA GLY A 27 11.45 2.84 2.53
C GLY A 27 11.81 1.95 1.34
N TRP A 28 10.84 1.20 0.82
CA TRP A 28 11.04 0.36 -0.36
C TRP A 28 11.39 1.20 -1.59
N TRP A 29 10.64 2.27 -1.88
CA TRP A 29 10.96 3.16 -2.99
C TRP A 29 12.33 3.84 -2.81
N GLY A 30 12.66 4.29 -1.59
CA GLY A 30 13.98 4.83 -1.27
C GLY A 30 15.09 3.83 -1.54
N ALA A 31 14.93 2.57 -1.10
CA ALA A 31 15.91 1.51 -1.31
C ALA A 31 16.06 1.14 -2.79
N VAL A 32 14.96 1.03 -3.54
CA VAL A 32 14.96 0.74 -4.98
C VAL A 32 15.66 1.85 -5.77
N LEU A 33 15.40 3.12 -5.43
CA LEU A 33 16.03 4.25 -6.12
C LEU A 33 17.53 4.36 -5.80
N ALA A 34 17.94 4.05 -4.56
CA ALA A 34 19.30 4.24 -4.08
C ALA A 34 20.23 3.04 -4.34
N SER A 35 19.70 1.80 -4.46
CA SER A 35 20.52 0.58 -4.47
C SER A 35 20.27 -0.30 -5.68
N GLN A 36 21.32 -0.53 -6.47
CA GLN A 36 21.28 -1.45 -7.60
C GLN A 36 21.05 -2.91 -7.16
N THR A 37 21.59 -3.31 -6.02
CA THR A 37 21.39 -4.65 -5.44
C THR A 37 19.92 -4.88 -5.11
N VAL A 38 19.27 -3.91 -4.46
CA VAL A 38 17.84 -3.97 -4.13
C VAL A 38 17.00 -4.01 -5.42
N ARG A 39 17.36 -3.22 -6.43
CA ARG A 39 16.68 -3.27 -7.74
C ARG A 39 16.70 -4.67 -8.35
N GLY A 40 17.82 -5.38 -8.26
CA GLY A 40 17.96 -6.74 -8.79
C GLY A 40 16.98 -7.75 -8.15
N TRP A 41 16.44 -7.47 -6.98
CA TRP A 41 15.43 -8.32 -6.33
C TRP A 41 14.02 -8.14 -6.89
N PHE A 42 13.75 -7.04 -7.58
CA PHE A 42 12.42 -6.65 -8.05
C PHE A 42 12.32 -6.48 -9.57
N PHE A 43 13.43 -6.18 -10.23
CA PHE A 43 13.46 -5.90 -11.67
C PHE A 43 14.23 -6.96 -12.44
N PRO A 44 13.72 -7.43 -13.59
CA PRO A 44 14.32 -8.55 -14.33
C PRO A 44 15.73 -8.26 -14.89
N TYR A 45 16.07 -6.98 -15.09
CA TYR A 45 17.33 -6.58 -15.72
C TYR A 45 18.20 -5.67 -14.82
N GLY A 46 17.89 -5.58 -13.53
CA GLY A 46 18.66 -4.77 -12.57
C GLY A 46 18.63 -3.26 -12.80
N GLY A 47 17.95 -2.79 -13.85
CA GLY A 47 17.75 -1.39 -14.18
C GLY A 47 16.41 -0.87 -13.68
N LEU A 48 16.25 0.47 -13.65
CA LEU A 48 14.95 1.11 -13.42
C LEU A 48 14.18 1.15 -14.75
N ASP A 49 13.13 0.35 -14.86
CA ASP A 49 12.21 0.43 -15.98
C ASP A 49 11.34 1.68 -15.83
N PRO A 50 11.30 2.60 -16.83
CA PRO A 50 10.48 3.82 -16.76
C PRO A 50 8.99 3.53 -16.53
N ALA A 51 8.46 2.43 -17.10
CA ALA A 51 7.08 2.03 -16.89
C ALA A 51 6.79 1.66 -15.44
N PHE A 52 7.77 1.09 -14.74
CA PHE A 52 7.64 0.79 -13.32
C PHE A 52 7.84 2.03 -12.44
N VAL A 53 8.81 2.89 -12.77
CA VAL A 53 9.02 4.15 -12.05
C VAL A 53 7.79 5.07 -12.12
N ALA A 54 7.00 4.98 -13.19
CA ALA A 54 5.74 5.71 -13.31
C ALA A 54 4.73 5.38 -12.18
N PHE A 55 4.87 4.23 -11.51
CA PHE A 55 4.06 3.89 -10.33
C PHE A 55 4.49 4.61 -9.04
N LEU A 56 5.67 5.22 -9.00
CA LEU A 56 6.12 5.95 -7.81
C LEU A 56 5.11 7.01 -7.38
N LEU A 57 4.63 7.83 -8.30
CA LEU A 57 3.68 8.90 -7.97
C LEU A 57 2.32 8.36 -7.50
N PRO A 58 1.65 7.42 -8.19
CA PRO A 58 0.46 6.76 -7.68
C PRO A 58 0.65 6.09 -6.32
N ASP A 59 1.75 5.41 -6.09
CA ASP A 59 2.06 4.76 -4.80
C ASP A 59 2.19 5.79 -3.68
N LEU A 60 2.89 6.90 -3.91
CA LEU A 60 3.02 7.96 -2.91
C LEU A 60 1.66 8.62 -2.59
N VAL A 61 0.84 8.88 -3.59
CA VAL A 61 -0.44 9.57 -3.40
C VAL A 61 -1.50 8.62 -2.85
N LEU A 62 -1.68 7.45 -3.48
CA LEU A 62 -2.80 6.56 -3.18
C LEU A 62 -2.49 5.57 -2.06
N ILE A 63 -1.29 4.98 -2.04
CA ILE A 63 -0.95 4.00 -1.01
C ILE A 63 -0.42 4.70 0.24
N VAL A 64 0.61 5.52 0.13
CA VAL A 64 1.17 6.22 1.30
C VAL A 64 0.17 7.26 1.83
N GLY A 65 -0.27 8.18 0.99
CA GLY A 65 -1.24 9.22 1.38
C GLY A 65 -2.57 8.63 1.84
N GLY A 66 -3.10 7.65 1.10
CA GLY A 66 -4.32 6.94 1.46
C GLY A 66 -4.22 6.22 2.81
N SER A 67 -3.11 5.51 3.07
CA SER A 67 -2.85 4.84 4.36
C SER A 67 -2.86 5.83 5.51
N LEU A 68 -2.20 6.98 5.38
CA LEU A 68 -2.14 8.01 6.43
C LEU A 68 -3.52 8.66 6.69
N VAL A 69 -4.29 8.93 5.62
CA VAL A 69 -5.65 9.47 5.75
C VAL A 69 -6.56 8.48 6.48
N VAL A 70 -6.56 7.21 6.09
CA VAL A 70 -7.37 6.17 6.74
C VAL A 70 -6.91 5.96 8.18
N ALA A 71 -5.59 5.89 8.43
CA ALA A 71 -5.05 5.76 9.79
C ALA A 71 -5.53 6.88 10.72
N ARG A 72 -5.44 8.15 10.27
CA ARG A 72 -5.91 9.30 11.05
C ARG A 72 -7.40 9.22 11.37
N ARG A 73 -8.22 8.77 10.43
CA ARG A 73 -9.67 8.59 10.63
C ARG A 73 -9.97 7.46 11.59
N ARG A 74 -9.27 6.32 11.48
CA ARG A 74 -9.39 5.19 12.42
C ARG A 74 -9.04 5.58 13.86
N LEU A 75 -8.05 6.46 14.06
CA LEU A 75 -7.73 7.02 15.38
C LEU A 75 -8.84 7.91 15.95
N ARG A 76 -9.68 8.48 15.10
CA ARG A 76 -10.85 9.28 15.49
C ARG A 76 -12.14 8.47 15.62
N GLY A 77 -12.06 7.13 15.44
CA GLY A 77 -13.23 6.27 15.45
C GLY A 77 -14.08 6.32 14.18
N ASP A 78 -13.56 6.90 13.09
CA ASP A 78 -14.24 6.94 11.79
C ASP A 78 -13.79 5.75 10.92
N THR A 79 -14.74 5.00 10.37
CA THR A 79 -14.46 3.89 9.47
C THR A 79 -13.96 4.32 8.10
N ALA A 80 -14.21 5.58 7.71
CA ALA A 80 -13.76 6.19 6.46
C ALA A 80 -14.00 5.31 5.21
N PRO A 81 -15.22 4.87 4.91
CA PRO A 81 -15.49 3.84 3.91
C PRO A 81 -15.00 4.23 2.51
N ARG A 82 -15.15 5.49 2.12
CA ARG A 82 -14.66 5.98 0.81
C ARG A 82 -13.14 5.94 0.70
N ALA A 83 -12.44 6.47 1.70
CA ALA A 83 -10.99 6.48 1.73
C ALA A 83 -10.42 5.05 1.80
N SER A 84 -11.03 4.18 2.60
CA SER A 84 -10.69 2.75 2.68
C SER A 84 -10.91 2.05 1.34
N GLY A 85 -12.00 2.33 0.63
CA GLY A 85 -12.29 1.78 -0.70
C GLY A 85 -11.27 2.21 -1.75
N ILE A 86 -10.88 3.49 -1.76
CA ILE A 86 -9.84 4.00 -2.67
C ILE A 86 -8.49 3.33 -2.38
N LEU A 87 -8.10 3.23 -1.11
CA LEU A 87 -6.85 2.58 -0.70
C LEU A 87 -6.83 1.09 -1.10
N LEU A 88 -7.91 0.37 -0.84
CA LEU A 88 -8.06 -1.04 -1.24
C LEU A 88 -8.00 -1.22 -2.75
N GLY A 89 -8.64 -0.33 -3.51
CA GLY A 89 -8.58 -0.33 -4.97
C GLY A 89 -7.16 -0.10 -5.48
N ALA A 90 -6.44 0.86 -4.90
CA ALA A 90 -5.06 1.16 -5.28
C ALA A 90 -4.11 -0.02 -5.00
N VAL A 91 -4.18 -0.60 -3.80
CA VAL A 91 -3.35 -1.76 -3.41
C VAL A 91 -3.73 -2.99 -4.25
N GLY A 92 -5.02 -3.21 -4.50
CA GLY A 92 -5.51 -4.29 -5.36
C GLY A 92 -4.99 -4.16 -6.80
N TYR A 93 -5.09 -2.97 -7.38
CA TYR A 93 -4.55 -2.69 -8.71
C TYR A 93 -3.03 -2.92 -8.77
N GLY A 94 -2.26 -2.40 -7.80
CA GLY A 94 -0.83 -2.61 -7.71
C GLY A 94 -0.46 -4.10 -7.59
N THR A 95 -1.24 -4.88 -6.84
CA THR A 95 -1.04 -6.33 -6.71
C THR A 95 -1.27 -7.05 -8.04
N LEU A 96 -2.35 -6.75 -8.75
CA LEU A 96 -2.65 -7.32 -10.07
C LEU A 96 -1.59 -6.92 -11.12
N TYR A 97 -1.15 -5.66 -11.08
CA TYR A 97 -0.09 -5.20 -11.96
C TYR A 97 1.23 -5.94 -11.69
N THR A 98 1.62 -6.08 -10.42
CA THR A 98 2.83 -6.80 -10.04
C THR A 98 2.74 -8.29 -10.39
N LEU A 99 1.55 -8.87 -10.29
CA LEU A 99 1.28 -10.24 -10.76
C LEU A 99 1.56 -10.36 -12.26
N ALA A 100 0.96 -9.49 -13.08
CA ALA A 100 1.18 -9.47 -14.52
C ALA A 100 2.66 -9.23 -14.87
N TRP A 101 3.31 -8.28 -14.18
CA TRP A 101 4.73 -8.00 -14.32
C TRP A 101 5.60 -9.24 -14.06
N THR A 102 5.33 -9.96 -12.98
CA THR A 102 6.08 -11.16 -12.61
C THR A 102 5.95 -12.26 -13.66
N PHE A 103 4.73 -12.51 -14.17
CA PHE A 103 4.49 -13.59 -15.12
C PHE A 103 4.90 -13.23 -16.55
N LEU A 104 4.60 -12.03 -17.03
CA LEU A 104 4.86 -11.66 -18.42
C LEU A 104 6.33 -11.30 -18.68
N LEU A 105 7.00 -10.68 -17.71
CA LEU A 105 8.39 -10.25 -17.84
C LEU A 105 9.37 -11.16 -17.11
N GLN A 106 8.89 -12.27 -16.54
CA GLN A 106 9.72 -13.20 -15.76
C GLN A 106 10.48 -12.48 -14.62
N ALA A 107 9.84 -11.45 -14.03
CA ALA A 107 10.44 -10.66 -12.97
C ALA A 107 10.54 -11.46 -11.67
N PRO A 108 11.49 -11.12 -10.77
CA PRO A 108 11.58 -11.74 -9.45
C PRO A 108 10.28 -11.63 -8.67
N ALA A 109 9.88 -12.69 -7.96
CA ALA A 109 8.62 -12.75 -7.24
C ALA A 109 8.55 -11.86 -5.97
N GLY A 110 9.66 -11.24 -5.58
CA GLY A 110 9.73 -10.42 -4.36
C GLY A 110 8.69 -9.30 -4.31
N GLY A 111 8.49 -8.61 -5.43
CA GLY A 111 7.48 -7.56 -5.54
C GLY A 111 6.05 -8.08 -5.38
N LEU A 112 5.75 -9.23 -6.00
CA LEU A 112 4.44 -9.88 -5.89
C LEU A 112 4.14 -10.31 -4.45
N VAL A 113 5.10 -10.92 -3.77
CA VAL A 113 4.96 -11.33 -2.36
C VAL A 113 4.72 -10.11 -1.47
N ALA A 114 5.51 -9.04 -1.64
CA ALA A 114 5.34 -7.81 -0.89
C ALA A 114 3.94 -7.20 -1.10
N MET A 115 3.47 -7.10 -2.34
CA MET A 115 2.14 -6.56 -2.66
C MET A 115 1.01 -7.45 -2.14
N ALA A 116 1.14 -8.76 -2.17
CA ALA A 116 0.15 -9.67 -1.59
C ALA A 116 0.03 -9.49 -0.07
N VAL A 117 1.15 -9.33 0.64
CA VAL A 117 1.17 -9.04 2.09
C VAL A 117 0.49 -7.70 2.38
N LEU A 118 0.81 -6.66 1.61
CA LEU A 118 0.16 -5.34 1.74
C LEU A 118 -1.35 -5.43 1.48
N ALA A 119 -1.78 -6.17 0.47
CA ALA A 119 -3.20 -6.32 0.13
C ALA A 119 -3.99 -6.98 1.27
N VAL A 120 -3.49 -8.08 1.83
CA VAL A 120 -4.12 -8.77 2.97
C VAL A 120 -4.16 -7.89 4.21
N GLY A 121 -3.06 -7.22 4.53
CA GLY A 121 -2.97 -6.32 5.69
C GLY A 121 -3.89 -5.11 5.55
N THR A 122 -3.90 -4.46 4.37
CA THR A 122 -4.78 -3.33 4.07
C THR A 122 -6.25 -3.74 4.20
N TRP A 123 -6.62 -4.88 3.65
CA TRP A 123 -7.99 -5.38 3.75
C TRP A 123 -8.42 -5.60 5.20
N ARG A 124 -7.56 -6.21 6.04
CA ARG A 124 -7.82 -6.38 7.48
C ARG A 124 -7.94 -5.04 8.21
N ALA A 125 -7.09 -4.07 7.89
CA ALA A 125 -7.11 -2.76 8.54
C ALA A 125 -8.30 -1.88 8.10
N CYS A 126 -8.85 -2.13 6.91
CA CYS A 126 -9.98 -1.37 6.36
C CYS A 126 -11.35 -1.97 6.72
N ARG A 127 -11.41 -3.18 7.28
CA ARG A 127 -12.62 -3.77 7.85
C ARG A 127 -12.91 -3.18 9.23
#